data_57b02ba073366a2ba7b93022da6bffa8
#
_entry.id   57b02ba073366a2ba7b93022da6bffa8
#
_cell.length_a   1.000
_cell.length_b   1.000
_cell.length_c   1.000
_cell.angle_alpha   90.00
_cell.angle_beta   90.00
_cell.angle_gamma   90.00
#
_symmetry.space_group_name_H-M   'P 1'
#
loop_
_entity.id
_entity.type
_entity.pdbx_description
1 polymer ?
#
loop_
_entity_poly.entity_id
_entity_poly.type
_entity_poly.pdbx_seq_one_letter_code
_entity_poly.pdbx_strand_id
1 'polypeptide(L)'
;MRTRQLPERWRDVPGYEGKYQVSNHGRIRRIWAVSGRTTVLRPFRRKSHGVYKKTLMVNLTDWRGRPANRSVHSLVADAWLGGTPAGMYCVHRNGLHEDNSVDNLLMVTPEQLGLRYGGSANRRPVRKIARDGTVLAFYPSARAAARAEGPVSYQTVMDRCNGQVKKEWAWDCGFSWRWDDDD
;
A
#
# COMPACT_ATOMS: atom_id res chain seq x y z
N MET A 1 -24.04 -6.42 -12.42
CA MET A 1 -23.74 -7.85 -12.20
C MET A 1 -23.42 -8.05 -10.73
N ARG A 2 -24.22 -8.81 -9.97
CA ARG A 2 -23.88 -9.18 -8.59
C ARG A 2 -22.75 -10.20 -8.65
N THR A 3 -21.58 -9.85 -8.20
CA THR A 3 -20.44 -10.77 -8.03
C THR A 3 -20.91 -11.89 -7.10
N ARG A 4 -20.95 -13.12 -7.58
CA ARG A 4 -21.33 -14.30 -6.80
C ARG A 4 -20.27 -14.49 -5.72
N GLN A 5 -20.53 -14.02 -4.50
CA GLN A 5 -19.62 -14.24 -3.38
C GLN A 5 -19.53 -15.75 -3.14
N LEU A 6 -18.29 -16.25 -3.14
CA LEU A 6 -18.02 -17.65 -2.80
C LEU A 6 -18.51 -17.94 -1.37
N PRO A 7 -19.01 -19.15 -1.08
CA PRO A 7 -19.41 -19.51 0.27
C PRO A 7 -18.24 -19.34 1.23
N GLU A 8 -18.52 -18.87 2.43
CA GLU A 8 -17.48 -18.66 3.43
C GLU A 8 -16.93 -19.99 3.93
N ARG A 9 -15.62 -20.13 3.88
CA ARG A 9 -14.86 -21.29 4.34
C ARG A 9 -13.85 -20.84 5.38
N TRP A 10 -13.48 -21.73 6.30
CA TRP A 10 -12.59 -21.48 7.39
C TRP A 10 -11.40 -22.43 7.36
N ARG A 11 -10.21 -21.91 7.63
CA ARG A 11 -8.97 -22.68 7.80
C ARG A 11 -8.32 -22.28 9.11
N ASP A 12 -7.57 -23.20 9.71
CA ASP A 12 -6.78 -22.91 10.89
C ASP A 12 -5.71 -21.87 10.58
N VAL A 13 -5.46 -20.98 11.54
CA VAL A 13 -4.36 -20.02 11.45
C VAL A 13 -3.06 -20.74 11.74
N PRO A 14 -2.07 -20.78 10.82
CA PRO A 14 -0.79 -21.42 11.03
C PRO A 14 -0.10 -20.96 12.32
N GLY A 15 0.33 -21.94 13.16
CA GLY A 15 0.88 -21.70 14.49
C GLY A 15 -0.15 -21.45 15.60
N TYR A 16 -1.44 -21.52 15.27
CA TYR A 16 -2.57 -21.38 16.20
C TYR A 16 -3.67 -22.40 15.93
N GLU A 17 -3.33 -23.55 15.38
CA GLU A 17 -4.22 -24.62 14.97
C GLU A 17 -5.14 -25.03 16.13
N GLY A 18 -6.43 -25.25 15.83
CA GLY A 18 -7.45 -25.59 16.82
C GLY A 18 -7.81 -24.47 17.79
N LYS A 19 -7.16 -23.31 17.73
CA LYS A 19 -7.44 -22.16 18.60
C LYS A 19 -8.04 -20.97 17.85
N TYR A 20 -7.54 -20.71 16.64
CA TYR A 20 -8.05 -19.65 15.77
C TYR A 20 -8.18 -20.12 14.33
N GLN A 21 -9.22 -19.63 13.68
CA GLN A 21 -9.45 -19.86 12.24
C GLN A 21 -9.64 -18.53 11.51
N VAL A 22 -9.27 -18.53 10.23
CA VAL A 22 -9.44 -17.41 9.32
C VAL A 22 -10.28 -17.83 8.12
N SER A 23 -11.25 -17.00 7.75
CA SER A 23 -12.10 -17.25 6.60
C SER A 23 -11.48 -16.72 5.30
N ASN A 24 -11.96 -17.26 4.16
CA ASN A 24 -11.66 -16.72 2.84
C ASN A 24 -12.19 -15.29 2.60
N HIS A 25 -13.04 -14.77 3.48
CA HIS A 25 -13.54 -13.39 3.48
C HIS A 25 -12.78 -12.46 4.44
N GLY A 26 -11.67 -12.93 5.07
CA GLY A 26 -10.86 -12.13 5.99
C GLY A 26 -11.42 -11.97 7.39
N ARG A 27 -12.38 -12.80 7.80
CA ARG A 27 -12.86 -12.84 9.18
C ARG A 27 -12.02 -13.80 10.01
N ILE A 28 -11.76 -13.48 11.28
CA ILE A 28 -11.01 -14.31 12.23
C ILE A 28 -11.96 -14.76 13.33
N ARG A 29 -11.91 -16.06 13.69
CA ARG A 29 -12.68 -16.57 14.82
C ARG A 29 -11.78 -17.33 15.78
N ARG A 30 -12.13 -17.24 17.08
CA ARG A 30 -11.57 -18.08 18.13
C ARG A 30 -12.42 -19.33 18.29
N ILE A 31 -11.77 -20.46 18.53
CA ILE A 31 -12.40 -21.73 18.90
C ILE A 31 -12.12 -21.92 20.40
N TRP A 32 -13.17 -22.23 21.17
CA TRP A 32 -13.06 -22.56 22.58
C TRP A 32 -12.95 -24.07 22.74
N ALA A 33 -11.76 -24.57 23.08
CA ALA A 33 -11.42 -26.00 23.05
C ALA A 33 -12.40 -26.87 23.88
N VAL A 34 -12.88 -26.40 25.04
CA VAL A 34 -13.77 -27.16 25.92
C VAL A 34 -15.20 -27.25 25.39
N SER A 35 -15.72 -26.17 24.80
CA SER A 35 -17.14 -26.07 24.39
C SER A 35 -17.36 -26.20 22.88
N GLY A 36 -16.29 -26.22 22.08
CA GLY A 36 -16.39 -26.14 20.62
C GLY A 36 -16.99 -24.81 20.08
N ARG A 37 -17.40 -23.91 20.99
CA ARG A 37 -17.99 -22.63 20.64
C ARG A 37 -16.99 -21.79 19.86
N THR A 38 -17.50 -21.05 18.85
CA THR A 38 -16.67 -20.11 18.08
C THR A 38 -17.12 -18.68 18.33
N THR A 39 -16.17 -17.75 18.34
CA THR A 39 -16.44 -16.31 18.48
C THR A 39 -15.64 -15.56 17.43
N VAL A 40 -16.31 -14.75 16.58
CA VAL A 40 -15.65 -13.91 15.61
C VAL A 40 -14.97 -12.73 16.31
N LEU A 41 -13.69 -12.53 16.03
CA LEU A 41 -12.92 -11.43 16.61
C LEU A 41 -13.23 -10.13 15.88
N ARG A 42 -13.23 -9.03 16.62
CA ARG A 42 -13.39 -7.69 16.07
C ARG A 42 -12.01 -7.13 15.71
N PRO A 43 -11.72 -6.87 14.43
CA PRO A 43 -10.45 -6.24 14.05
C PRO A 43 -10.38 -4.79 14.54
N PHE A 44 -9.18 -4.30 14.77
CA PHE A 44 -8.91 -2.92 15.17
C PHE A 44 -7.81 -2.31 14.32
N ARG A 45 -7.71 -0.98 14.32
CA ARG A 45 -6.61 -0.24 13.67
C ARG A 45 -5.62 0.24 14.73
N ARG A 46 -4.36 -0.06 14.53
CA ARG A 46 -3.29 0.43 15.40
C ARG A 46 -3.10 1.93 15.21
N LYS A 47 -3.01 2.68 16.30
CA LYS A 47 -2.62 4.09 16.29
C LYS A 47 -1.10 4.20 16.43
N SER A 48 -0.45 5.03 15.61
CA SER A 48 0.97 5.33 15.69
C SER A 48 1.20 6.80 15.37
N HIS A 49 1.91 7.53 16.25
CA HIS A 49 2.14 8.97 16.11
C HIS A 49 0.84 9.78 15.85
N GLY A 50 -0.20 9.49 16.62
CA GLY A 50 -1.49 10.17 16.48
C GLY A 50 -2.38 9.72 15.31
N VAL A 51 -1.85 8.95 14.35
CA VAL A 51 -2.55 8.54 13.13
C VAL A 51 -2.91 7.05 13.19
N TYR A 52 -4.16 6.73 12.82
CA TYR A 52 -4.58 5.34 12.65
C TYR A 52 -3.98 4.75 11.38
N LYS A 53 -3.30 3.61 11.51
CA LYS A 53 -2.80 2.85 10.35
C LYS A 53 -3.98 2.23 9.60
N LYS A 54 -3.87 2.14 8.27
CA LYS A 54 -4.95 1.58 7.42
C LYS A 54 -5.14 0.09 7.63
N THR A 55 -4.07 -0.63 8.01
CA THR A 55 -4.07 -2.08 8.20
C THR A 55 -4.96 -2.50 9.38
N LEU A 56 -5.85 -3.46 9.14
CA LEU A 56 -6.64 -4.11 10.18
C LEU A 56 -5.81 -5.15 10.92
N MET A 57 -5.88 -5.13 12.24
CA MET A 57 -5.16 -6.02 13.16
C MET A 57 -6.13 -6.78 14.04
N VAL A 58 -5.71 -7.96 14.50
CA VAL A 58 -6.35 -8.73 15.57
C VAL A 58 -5.32 -9.10 16.62
N ASN A 59 -5.77 -9.23 17.87
CA ASN A 59 -4.95 -9.75 18.95
C ASN A 59 -5.19 -11.26 19.06
N LEU A 60 -4.13 -12.04 18.87
CA LEU A 60 -4.14 -13.49 19.05
C LEU A 60 -3.27 -13.85 20.26
N THR A 61 -3.65 -14.88 20.98
CA THR A 61 -2.87 -15.39 22.12
C THR A 61 -2.36 -16.80 21.80
N ASP A 62 -1.06 -17.00 21.86
CA ASP A 62 -0.43 -18.31 21.61
C ASP A 62 -0.78 -19.36 22.68
N TRP A 63 -0.30 -20.58 22.51
CA TRP A 63 -0.51 -21.68 23.47
C TRP A 63 0.16 -21.46 24.83
N ARG A 64 1.15 -20.55 24.87
CA ARG A 64 1.83 -20.15 26.13
C ARG A 64 1.17 -18.94 26.81
N GLY A 65 0.01 -18.50 26.30
CA GLY A 65 -0.71 -17.33 26.85
C GLY A 65 -0.16 -15.99 26.42
N ARG A 66 0.83 -15.92 25.48
CA ARG A 66 1.44 -14.65 25.06
C ARG A 66 0.59 -13.99 23.97
N PRO A 67 0.16 -12.74 24.17
CA PRO A 67 -0.60 -12.00 23.16
C PRO A 67 0.32 -11.48 22.04
N ALA A 68 -0.19 -11.49 20.81
CA ALA A 68 0.48 -10.92 19.65
C ALA A 68 -0.52 -10.24 18.74
N ASN A 69 -0.22 -9.03 18.30
CA ASN A 69 -0.99 -8.33 17.27
C ASN A 69 -0.57 -8.84 15.89
N ARG A 70 -1.53 -9.36 15.13
CA ARG A 70 -1.32 -9.89 13.77
C ARG A 70 -2.21 -9.14 12.79
N SER A 71 -1.69 -8.85 11.61
CA SER A 71 -2.49 -8.23 10.56
C SER A 71 -3.43 -9.25 9.92
N VAL A 72 -4.68 -8.83 9.65
CA VAL A 72 -5.70 -9.72 9.09
C VAL A 72 -5.26 -10.26 7.73
N HIS A 73 -4.77 -9.40 6.82
CA HIS A 73 -4.32 -9.84 5.49
C HIS A 73 -3.16 -10.86 5.55
N SER A 74 -2.23 -10.74 6.51
CA SER A 74 -1.16 -11.73 6.67
C SER A 74 -1.71 -13.08 7.11
N LEU A 75 -2.67 -13.11 8.06
CA LEU A 75 -3.30 -14.35 8.49
C LEU A 75 -4.06 -15.04 7.36
N VAL A 76 -4.74 -14.25 6.52
CA VAL A 76 -5.39 -14.78 5.31
C VAL A 76 -4.36 -15.34 4.34
N ALA A 77 -3.28 -14.58 4.09
CA ALA A 77 -2.20 -15.03 3.21
C ALA A 77 -1.56 -16.33 3.72
N ASP A 78 -1.27 -16.39 5.01
CA ASP A 78 -0.64 -17.57 5.64
C ASP A 78 -1.52 -18.84 5.48
N ALA A 79 -2.83 -18.71 5.72
CA ALA A 79 -3.72 -19.86 5.71
C ALA A 79 -4.23 -20.27 4.32
N TRP A 80 -4.35 -19.31 3.38
CA TRP A 80 -5.03 -19.53 2.10
C TRP A 80 -4.10 -19.48 0.89
N LEU A 81 -3.01 -18.71 0.97
CA LEU A 81 -2.10 -18.47 -0.16
C LEU A 81 -0.71 -19.12 0.06
N GLY A 82 -0.55 -19.91 1.15
CA GLY A 82 0.73 -20.54 1.47
C GLY A 82 1.75 -19.61 2.11
N GLY A 83 1.30 -18.47 2.65
CA GLY A 83 2.15 -17.44 3.26
C GLY A 83 2.68 -16.43 2.25
N THR A 84 3.47 -15.49 2.77
CA THR A 84 4.16 -14.49 1.93
C THR A 84 5.58 -14.98 1.68
N PRO A 85 5.95 -15.30 0.43
CA PRO A 85 7.30 -15.75 0.10
C PRO A 85 8.36 -14.71 0.50
N ALA A 86 9.57 -15.15 0.80
CA ALA A 86 10.68 -14.27 1.14
C ALA A 86 10.92 -13.25 0.01
N GLY A 87 11.10 -11.99 0.38
CA GLY A 87 11.30 -10.90 -0.56
C GLY A 87 10.05 -10.42 -1.30
N MET A 88 8.86 -10.98 -1.01
CA MET A 88 7.59 -10.50 -1.56
C MET A 88 6.74 -9.76 -0.51
N TYR A 89 5.71 -9.07 -0.99
CA TYR A 89 4.75 -8.34 -0.16
C TYR A 89 3.33 -8.77 -0.49
N CYS A 90 2.50 -8.95 0.55
CA CYS A 90 1.08 -9.18 0.39
C CYS A 90 0.36 -7.81 0.33
N VAL A 91 -0.37 -7.56 -0.76
CA VAL A 91 -1.07 -6.29 -1.00
C VAL A 91 -2.53 -6.51 -1.38
N HIS A 92 -3.35 -5.48 -1.19
CA HIS A 92 -4.75 -5.49 -1.60
C HIS A 92 -4.88 -5.09 -3.07
N ARG A 93 -5.52 -5.93 -3.88
CA ARG A 93 -5.70 -5.73 -5.33
C ARG A 93 -6.45 -4.43 -5.63
N ASN A 94 -7.53 -4.16 -4.89
CA ASN A 94 -8.37 -2.96 -5.05
C ASN A 94 -7.88 -1.75 -4.24
N GLY A 95 -6.79 -1.88 -3.47
CA GLY A 95 -6.26 -0.82 -2.61
C GLY A 95 -7.06 -0.58 -1.31
N LEU A 96 -8.15 -1.31 -1.06
CA LEU A 96 -8.97 -1.19 0.15
C LEU A 96 -8.43 -2.10 1.25
N HIS A 97 -7.85 -1.53 2.27
CA HIS A 97 -7.23 -2.27 3.38
C HIS A 97 -8.22 -2.97 4.32
N GLU A 98 -9.51 -2.69 4.18
CA GLU A 98 -10.60 -3.36 4.88
C GLU A 98 -11.02 -4.67 4.20
N ASP A 99 -10.86 -4.78 2.89
CA ASP A 99 -11.22 -5.95 2.12
C ASP A 99 -10.07 -6.98 2.10
N ASN A 100 -10.04 -7.80 3.15
CA ASN A 100 -9.04 -8.84 3.34
C ASN A 100 -9.47 -10.21 2.78
N SER A 101 -10.39 -10.23 1.81
CA SER A 101 -10.78 -11.46 1.11
C SER A 101 -9.60 -12.05 0.32
N VAL A 102 -9.55 -13.38 0.24
CA VAL A 102 -8.48 -14.10 -0.49
C VAL A 102 -8.35 -13.62 -1.93
N ASP A 103 -9.49 -13.40 -2.60
CA ASP A 103 -9.55 -12.97 -4.01
C ASP A 103 -8.98 -11.54 -4.21
N ASN A 104 -8.95 -10.74 -3.14
CA ASN A 104 -8.42 -9.38 -3.16
C ASN A 104 -6.96 -9.29 -2.75
N LEU A 105 -6.35 -10.36 -2.23
CA LEU A 105 -4.95 -10.37 -1.84
C LEU A 105 -4.06 -10.88 -2.97
N LEU A 106 -2.89 -10.27 -3.11
CA LEU A 106 -1.93 -10.66 -4.12
C LEU A 106 -0.50 -10.48 -3.61
N MET A 107 0.40 -11.39 -4.01
CA MET A 107 1.82 -11.31 -3.72
C MET A 107 2.51 -10.52 -4.82
N VAL A 108 3.33 -9.55 -4.44
CA VAL A 108 4.06 -8.68 -5.37
C VAL A 108 5.53 -8.60 -5.00
N THR A 109 6.40 -8.46 -5.99
CA THR A 109 7.82 -8.18 -5.78
C THR A 109 8.04 -6.72 -5.35
N PRO A 110 9.23 -6.36 -4.80
CA PRO A 110 9.58 -4.97 -4.50
C PRO A 110 9.42 -4.03 -5.71
N GLU A 111 9.78 -4.51 -6.91
CA GLU A 111 9.63 -3.74 -8.15
C GLU A 111 8.15 -3.50 -8.49
N GLN A 112 7.33 -4.55 -8.44
CA GLN A 112 5.88 -4.43 -8.66
C GLN A 112 5.22 -3.56 -7.60
N LEU A 113 5.68 -3.64 -6.34
CA LEU A 113 5.23 -2.78 -5.25
C LEU A 113 5.58 -1.32 -5.55
N GLY A 114 6.82 -1.05 -5.98
CA GLY A 114 7.28 0.27 -6.43
C GLY A 114 6.46 0.81 -7.60
N LEU A 115 6.16 -0.04 -8.58
CA LEU A 115 5.29 0.30 -9.71
C LEU A 115 3.85 0.62 -9.28
N ARG A 116 3.32 -0.05 -8.27
CA ARG A 116 1.93 0.09 -7.82
C ARG A 116 1.73 1.22 -6.82
N TYR A 117 2.66 1.38 -5.88
CA TYR A 117 2.57 2.31 -4.76
C TYR A 117 3.71 3.32 -4.70
N GLY A 118 4.73 3.14 -5.53
CA GLY A 118 5.83 4.09 -5.70
C GLY A 118 5.26 5.41 -6.18
N GLY A 119 5.13 6.30 -5.26
CA GLY A 119 4.43 7.55 -5.14
C GLY A 119 3.80 8.11 -6.41
N SER A 120 2.52 8.43 -6.35
CA SER A 120 1.85 9.23 -7.38
C SER A 120 2.63 10.52 -7.69
N ALA A 121 3.28 11.13 -6.68
CA ALA A 121 4.20 12.25 -6.87
C ALA A 121 5.43 11.92 -7.75
N ASN A 122 5.93 10.66 -7.70
CA ASN A 122 7.05 10.23 -8.55
C ASN A 122 6.63 9.85 -9.98
N ARG A 123 5.34 9.74 -10.27
CA ARG A 123 4.79 9.38 -11.59
C ARG A 123 3.99 10.50 -12.22
N ARG A 124 3.85 11.62 -11.54
CA ARG A 124 3.19 12.79 -12.06
C ARG A 124 4.02 13.33 -13.22
N PRO A 125 3.48 13.45 -14.44
CA PRO A 125 4.21 13.96 -15.59
C PRO A 125 4.63 15.42 -15.37
N VAL A 126 5.75 15.80 -15.96
CA VAL A 126 6.34 17.13 -15.80
C VAL A 126 6.62 17.72 -17.17
N ARG A 127 6.23 18.93 -17.39
CA ARG A 127 6.59 19.76 -18.56
C ARG A 127 7.76 20.68 -18.21
N LYS A 128 8.79 20.71 -19.07
CA LYS A 128 9.80 21.77 -19.08
C LYS A 128 9.28 22.90 -19.93
N ILE A 129 9.20 24.10 -19.38
CA ILE A 129 8.61 25.27 -20.06
C ILE A 129 9.60 26.41 -20.13
N ALA A 130 9.62 27.16 -21.25
CA ALA A 130 10.33 28.41 -21.41
C ALA A 130 9.59 29.57 -20.74
N ARG A 131 10.21 30.73 -20.63
CA ARG A 131 9.60 31.94 -20.03
C ARG A 131 8.31 32.41 -20.75
N ASP A 132 8.22 32.19 -22.05
CA ASP A 132 7.07 32.49 -22.86
C ASP A 132 5.93 31.49 -22.78
N GLY A 133 6.09 30.44 -21.96
CA GLY A 133 5.13 29.34 -21.78
C GLY A 133 5.29 28.19 -22.78
N THR A 134 6.23 28.30 -23.73
CA THR A 134 6.48 27.22 -24.70
C THR A 134 6.95 25.95 -24.00
N VAL A 135 6.32 24.79 -24.30
CA VAL A 135 6.76 23.50 -23.81
C VAL A 135 8.01 23.06 -24.55
N LEU A 136 9.13 22.95 -23.83
CA LEU A 136 10.43 22.55 -24.37
C LEU A 136 10.63 21.05 -24.35
N ALA A 137 10.12 20.37 -23.33
CA ALA A 137 10.20 18.92 -23.17
C ALA A 137 9.11 18.40 -22.23
N PHE A 138 8.83 17.10 -22.40
CA PHE A 138 7.87 16.35 -21.57
C PHE A 138 8.58 15.17 -20.92
N TYR A 139 8.29 14.94 -19.63
CA TYR A 139 8.87 13.85 -18.86
C TYR A 139 7.78 13.11 -18.09
N PRO A 140 7.85 11.76 -18.02
CA PRO A 140 6.83 10.96 -17.33
C PRO A 140 6.88 11.10 -15.79
N SER A 141 7.90 11.78 -15.26
CA SER A 141 8.03 12.08 -13.82
C SER A 141 9.15 13.08 -13.54
N ALA A 142 9.12 13.74 -12.38
CA ALA A 142 10.18 14.63 -11.93
C ALA A 142 11.56 13.94 -11.84
N ARG A 143 11.61 12.64 -11.51
CA ARG A 143 12.86 11.86 -11.53
C ARG A 143 13.39 11.63 -12.94
N ALA A 144 12.50 11.39 -13.89
CA ALA A 144 12.89 11.25 -15.29
C ALA A 144 13.43 12.58 -15.83
N ALA A 145 12.80 13.71 -15.51
CA ALA A 145 13.28 15.04 -15.84
C ALA A 145 14.69 15.29 -15.28
N ALA A 146 14.88 15.07 -13.98
CA ALA A 146 16.18 15.27 -13.33
C ALA A 146 17.28 14.40 -13.95
N ARG A 147 16.98 13.16 -14.30
CA ARG A 147 17.94 12.24 -14.95
C ARG A 147 18.30 12.69 -16.36
N ALA A 148 17.33 13.17 -17.13
CA ALA A 148 17.54 13.59 -18.52
C ALA A 148 18.30 14.92 -18.62
N GLU A 149 18.07 15.83 -17.67
CA GLU A 149 18.66 17.18 -17.67
C GLU A 149 20.06 17.24 -16.99
N GLY A 150 20.55 16.13 -16.44
CA GLY A 150 21.90 15.96 -15.92
C GLY A 150 22.18 16.70 -14.60
N PRO A 151 22.55 17.99 -14.61
CA PRO A 151 22.98 18.69 -13.39
C PRO A 151 21.83 19.09 -12.43
N VAL A 152 20.57 18.81 -12.81
CA VAL A 152 19.40 19.20 -12.04
C VAL A 152 19.00 18.08 -11.09
N SER A 153 18.90 18.40 -9.80
CA SER A 153 18.43 17.42 -8.81
C SER A 153 16.91 17.17 -8.92
N TYR A 154 16.48 15.97 -8.53
CA TYR A 154 15.07 15.64 -8.38
C TYR A 154 14.33 16.66 -7.48
N GLN A 155 14.96 17.07 -6.37
CA GLN A 155 14.38 18.03 -5.45
C GLN A 155 14.16 19.39 -6.13
N THR A 156 15.09 19.84 -6.93
CA THR A 156 14.96 21.10 -7.70
C THR A 156 13.77 21.07 -8.65
N VAL A 157 13.55 19.95 -9.36
CA VAL A 157 12.39 19.79 -10.24
C VAL A 157 11.09 19.86 -9.44
N MET A 158 11.03 19.11 -8.31
CA MET A 158 9.87 19.08 -7.42
C MET A 158 9.52 20.45 -6.84
N ASP A 159 10.52 21.18 -6.32
CA ASP A 159 10.33 22.51 -5.71
C ASP A 159 9.79 23.51 -6.73
N ARG A 160 10.29 23.46 -7.97
CA ARG A 160 9.79 24.30 -9.05
C ARG A 160 8.36 23.94 -9.47
N CYS A 161 8.06 22.65 -9.63
CA CYS A 161 6.69 22.19 -9.92
C CYS A 161 5.70 22.58 -8.82
N ASN A 162 6.13 22.60 -7.56
CA ASN A 162 5.29 22.96 -6.41
C ASN A 162 5.27 24.48 -6.12
N GLY A 163 5.94 25.30 -6.92
CA GLY A 163 6.02 26.75 -6.70
C GLY A 163 6.77 27.16 -5.42
N GLN A 164 7.59 26.28 -4.86
CA GLN A 164 8.34 26.52 -3.61
C GLN A 164 9.63 27.34 -3.81
N VAL A 165 10.02 27.55 -5.06
CA VAL A 165 11.19 28.35 -5.44
C VAL A 165 10.79 29.79 -5.70
N LYS A 166 11.53 30.77 -5.17
CA LYS A 166 11.32 32.18 -5.47
C LYS A 166 11.33 32.42 -6.97
N LYS A 167 10.40 33.23 -7.48
CA LYS A 167 10.22 33.50 -8.92
C LYS A 167 11.51 33.84 -9.67
N GLU A 168 12.41 34.59 -9.04
CA GLU A 168 13.73 34.96 -9.56
C GLU A 168 14.58 33.75 -9.94
N TRP A 169 14.60 32.74 -9.08
CA TRP A 169 15.38 31.52 -9.27
C TRP A 169 14.74 30.52 -10.25
N ALA A 170 13.41 30.59 -10.44
CA ALA A 170 12.72 29.66 -11.32
C ALA A 170 13.15 29.79 -12.79
N TRP A 171 13.67 30.97 -13.18
CA TRP A 171 13.96 31.34 -14.56
C TRP A 171 15.45 31.67 -14.84
N ASP A 172 16.36 31.47 -13.88
CA ASP A 172 17.78 31.78 -14.04
C ASP A 172 18.43 31.06 -15.23
N CYS A 173 17.94 29.84 -15.52
CA CYS A 173 18.40 29.04 -16.66
C CYS A 173 17.51 29.19 -17.92
N GLY A 174 16.59 30.16 -17.97
CA GLY A 174 15.70 30.39 -19.09
C GLY A 174 14.50 29.47 -19.20
N PHE A 175 14.38 28.48 -18.29
CA PHE A 175 13.28 27.52 -18.26
C PHE A 175 12.88 27.14 -16.82
N SER A 176 11.70 26.55 -16.67
CA SER A 176 11.20 26.02 -15.41
C SER A 176 10.46 24.69 -15.64
N TRP A 177 9.96 24.08 -14.56
CA TRP A 177 9.14 22.88 -14.62
C TRP A 177 7.78 23.13 -14.00
N ARG A 178 6.74 22.51 -14.58
CA ARG A 178 5.38 22.45 -14.05
C ARG A 178 4.84 21.03 -14.14
N TRP A 179 3.88 20.72 -13.30
CA TRP A 179 3.10 19.51 -13.46
C TRP A 179 2.28 19.59 -14.74
N ASP A 180 2.15 18.46 -15.43
CA ASP A 180 1.40 18.40 -16.70
C ASP A 180 -0.12 18.52 -16.50
N ASP A 181 -0.60 18.25 -15.30
CA ASP A 181 -2.01 18.31 -14.88
C ASP A 181 -2.40 19.66 -14.23
N ASP A 182 -1.51 20.64 -14.18
CA ASP A 182 -1.77 22.01 -13.70
C ASP A 182 -2.07 22.92 -14.91
N ASP A 183 -3.26 22.81 -15.52
CA ASP A 183 -3.80 23.77 -16.50
C ASP A 183 -4.78 24.73 -15.85
#